data_ed13e4d92602d9e53b3c64b072fa4a19
#
_entry.id   ed13e4d92602d9e53b3c64b072fa4a19
#
_cell.length_a   1.000
_cell.length_b   1.000
_cell.length_c   1.000
_cell.angle_alpha   90.00
_cell.angle_beta   90.00
_cell.angle_gamma   90.00
#
_symmetry.space_group_name_H-M   'P 1'
#
loop_
_entity.id
_entity.type
_entity.pdbx_description
1 polymer ?
#
loop_
_entity_poly.entity_id
_entity_poly.type
_entity_poly.pdbx_seq_one_letter_code
_entity_poly.pdbx_strand_id
1 'polypeptide(L)'
;MRALIILALSLAVATADRIIGGSTTTIDRYPYGSALLVSPSGTGSFWQGCGASILNNRALLTAAHCFDRQPSTGQWRARVGSTNANSGGVVYTTNRIIRHPSYNSRTFDNDICVLRINGAFSFNNNVRASRIAGANYNLADNQVVWAIGWGHTSVGGRPSEQLRHVQIWTVNQNTCRSRYAEVGRTITANMLCSGWLDVGGRDQCQGDSGGPLIHNNVVVGVCSFGERCALARYPGVNARVSRYTSWIQSNS
;
A
#
# COMPACT_ATOMS: atom_id res chain seq x y z
N MET A 1 -63.19 -12.93 -8.76
CA MET A 1 -61.95 -13.31 -8.12
C MET A 1 -60.84 -12.33 -8.61
N ARG A 2 -60.36 -11.43 -7.73
CA ARG A 2 -59.28 -10.50 -8.07
C ARG A 2 -57.96 -11.09 -7.60
N ALA A 3 -57.04 -11.38 -8.53
CA ALA A 3 -55.73 -11.89 -8.21
C ALA A 3 -54.83 -10.71 -7.76
N LEU A 4 -54.33 -10.76 -6.52
CA LEU A 4 -53.30 -9.88 -6.02
C LEU A 4 -51.95 -10.38 -6.58
N ILE A 5 -51.35 -9.55 -7.43
CA ILE A 5 -49.95 -9.74 -7.84
C ILE A 5 -49.07 -9.11 -6.76
N ILE A 6 -48.38 -9.93 -5.95
CA ILE A 6 -47.37 -9.51 -4.99
C ILE A 6 -46.07 -9.31 -5.77
N LEU A 7 -45.69 -8.05 -5.98
CA LEU A 7 -44.41 -7.69 -6.56
C LEU A 7 -43.32 -7.80 -5.46
N ALA A 8 -42.56 -8.88 -5.48
CA ALA A 8 -41.40 -9.03 -4.60
C ALA A 8 -40.27 -8.09 -5.07
N LEU A 9 -40.10 -6.96 -4.39
CA LEU A 9 -38.89 -6.12 -4.56
C LEU A 9 -37.70 -6.86 -3.93
N SER A 10 -36.86 -7.45 -4.74
CA SER A 10 -35.54 -7.90 -4.30
C SER A 10 -34.67 -6.69 -4.01
N LEU A 11 -34.50 -6.34 -2.74
CA LEU A 11 -33.41 -5.41 -2.32
C LEU A 11 -32.07 -6.10 -2.63
N ALA A 12 -31.43 -5.68 -3.71
CA ALA A 12 -30.04 -5.96 -3.89
C ALA A 12 -29.25 -5.19 -2.81
N VAL A 13 -28.84 -5.91 -1.76
CA VAL A 13 -27.87 -5.38 -0.79
C VAL A 13 -26.57 -5.20 -1.56
N ALA A 14 -26.28 -3.98 -1.98
CA ALA A 14 -24.97 -3.61 -2.49
C ALA A 14 -23.99 -3.80 -1.34
N THR A 15 -23.23 -4.90 -1.34
CA THR A 15 -22.10 -5.09 -0.44
C THR A 15 -21.09 -4.01 -0.81
N ALA A 16 -20.92 -3.01 0.07
CA ALA A 16 -19.91 -1.98 -0.07
C ALA A 16 -18.53 -2.64 -0.03
N ASP A 17 -17.93 -2.84 -1.19
CA ASP A 17 -16.56 -3.33 -1.34
C ASP A 17 -15.56 -2.30 -0.82
N ARG A 18 -14.56 -2.74 -0.05
CA ARG A 18 -13.66 -1.93 0.83
C ARG A 18 -12.20 -2.41 0.71
N ILE A 19 -11.18 -1.83 0.75
CA ILE A 19 -10.21 -0.81 0.23
C ILE A 19 -11.14 0.05 -0.59
N ILE A 20 -11.07 1.28 -0.62
CA ILE A 20 -12.19 2.00 -1.23
C ILE A 20 -12.41 1.45 -2.65
N GLY A 21 -13.59 0.87 -2.92
CA GLY A 21 -13.94 0.25 -4.20
C GLY A 21 -13.21 -1.04 -4.57
N GLY A 22 -12.52 -1.70 -3.62
CA GLY A 22 -11.87 -2.99 -3.83
C GLY A 22 -12.59 -4.15 -3.17
N SER A 23 -12.06 -5.36 -3.32
CA SER A 23 -12.59 -6.61 -2.77
C SER A 23 -11.61 -7.28 -1.82
N THR A 24 -12.09 -8.20 -0.99
CA THR A 24 -11.23 -9.07 -0.18
C THR A 24 -10.42 -9.99 -1.06
N THR A 25 -9.23 -10.32 -0.62
CA THR A 25 -8.31 -11.25 -1.28
C THR A 25 -7.54 -12.05 -0.23
N THR A 26 -6.65 -12.89 -0.67
CA THR A 26 -5.85 -13.76 0.19
C THR A 26 -4.35 -13.59 -0.07
N ILE A 27 -3.54 -13.92 0.93
CA ILE A 27 -2.10 -13.70 0.90
C ILE A 27 -1.38 -14.57 -0.14
N ASP A 28 -1.91 -15.74 -0.47
CA ASP A 28 -1.36 -16.62 -1.51
C ASP A 28 -1.36 -15.99 -2.90
N ARG A 29 -2.31 -15.06 -3.16
CA ARG A 29 -2.32 -14.25 -4.39
C ARG A 29 -1.22 -13.19 -4.40
N TYR A 30 -0.81 -12.71 -3.24
CA TYR A 30 0.19 -11.66 -3.04
C TYR A 30 1.21 -12.06 -1.96
N PRO A 31 1.95 -13.17 -2.13
CA PRO A 31 2.76 -13.77 -1.06
C PRO A 31 3.94 -12.91 -0.61
N TYR A 32 4.17 -11.79 -1.28
CA TYR A 32 5.15 -10.78 -0.88
C TYR A 32 4.58 -9.65 -0.02
N GLY A 33 3.26 -9.62 0.19
CA GLY A 33 2.62 -8.64 1.07
C GLY A 33 2.96 -8.87 2.53
N SER A 34 3.21 -7.78 3.26
CA SER A 34 3.48 -7.80 4.69
C SER A 34 2.71 -6.70 5.40
N ALA A 35 2.09 -7.04 6.54
CA ALA A 35 1.56 -6.05 7.45
C ALA A 35 2.67 -5.59 8.41
N LEU A 36 2.92 -4.28 8.46
CA LEU A 36 3.79 -3.69 9.49
C LEU A 36 2.95 -3.34 10.70
N LEU A 37 3.28 -3.98 11.81
CA LEU A 37 2.61 -3.79 13.08
C LEU A 37 3.40 -2.78 13.91
N VAL A 38 2.70 -1.86 14.56
CA VAL A 38 3.28 -0.80 15.36
C VAL A 38 2.76 -0.83 16.79
N SER A 39 3.65 -0.56 17.74
CA SER A 39 3.31 -0.21 19.14
C SER A 39 4.10 1.05 19.48
N PRO A 40 3.46 2.17 19.84
CA PRO A 40 4.17 3.40 20.19
C PRO A 40 5.13 3.24 21.39
N SER A 41 4.79 2.38 22.35
CA SER A 41 5.65 2.05 23.49
C SER A 41 6.74 1.04 23.15
N GLY A 42 6.62 0.32 22.03
CA GLY A 42 7.48 -0.84 21.69
C GLY A 42 7.18 -2.10 22.51
N THR A 43 6.17 -2.06 23.36
CA THR A 43 5.73 -3.16 24.24
C THR A 43 4.21 -3.32 24.18
N GLY A 44 3.68 -4.41 24.74
CA GLY A 44 2.24 -4.65 24.77
C GLY A 44 1.66 -5.02 23.41
N SER A 45 0.51 -4.46 23.09
CA SER A 45 -0.21 -4.77 21.85
C SER A 45 0.40 -4.05 20.65
N PHE A 46 0.54 -4.79 19.56
CA PHE A 46 0.94 -4.28 18.25
C PHE A 46 -0.26 -4.40 17.30
N TRP A 47 -0.50 -3.36 16.51
CA TRP A 47 -1.57 -3.35 15.52
C TRP A 47 -1.04 -2.88 14.15
N GLN A 48 -1.71 -3.23 13.08
CA GLN A 48 -1.31 -2.85 11.73
C GLN A 48 -1.39 -1.33 11.55
N GLY A 49 -0.27 -0.74 11.11
CA GLY A 49 -0.13 0.70 10.88
C GLY A 49 0.33 1.05 9.47
N CYS A 50 1.10 0.15 8.84
CA CYS A 50 1.60 0.29 7.47
C CYS A 50 1.61 -1.05 6.75
N GLY A 51 1.82 -1.01 5.44
CA GLY A 51 2.11 -2.17 4.60
C GLY A 51 3.57 -2.22 4.18
N ALA A 52 3.99 -3.34 3.61
CA ALA A 52 5.31 -3.52 3.01
C ALA A 52 5.31 -4.62 1.95
N SER A 53 6.42 -4.72 1.20
CA SER A 53 6.70 -5.83 0.26
C SER A 53 7.98 -6.55 0.64
N ILE A 54 7.99 -7.86 0.67
CA ILE A 54 9.19 -8.67 0.91
C ILE A 54 10.16 -8.51 -0.27
N LEU A 55 11.38 -8.05 -0.02
CA LEU A 55 12.44 -7.91 -1.02
C LEU A 55 13.30 -9.18 -1.15
N ASN A 56 13.66 -9.73 -0.02
CA ASN A 56 14.43 -10.96 0.11
C ASN A 56 14.14 -11.61 1.48
N ASN A 57 14.88 -12.61 1.89
CA ASN A 57 14.61 -13.32 3.14
C ASN A 57 14.92 -12.50 4.43
N ARG A 58 15.40 -11.26 4.32
CA ARG A 58 15.76 -10.42 5.49
C ARG A 58 15.28 -8.97 5.40
N ALA A 59 14.71 -8.56 4.27
CA ALA A 59 14.38 -7.17 4.01
C ALA A 59 12.99 -7.00 3.40
N LEU A 60 12.38 -5.86 3.73
CA LEU A 60 11.09 -5.38 3.24
C LEU A 60 11.25 -3.98 2.65
N LEU A 61 10.45 -3.68 1.62
CA LEU A 61 10.28 -2.36 1.05
C LEU A 61 9.01 -1.73 1.61
N THR A 62 9.10 -0.48 2.07
CA THR A 62 7.98 0.27 2.63
C THR A 62 8.21 1.78 2.47
N ALA A 63 7.33 2.62 3.03
CA ALA A 63 7.45 4.08 3.01
C ALA A 63 8.27 4.59 4.20
N ALA A 64 9.03 5.67 3.98
CA ALA A 64 9.82 6.31 5.03
C ALA A 64 8.94 7.01 6.08
N HIS A 65 7.81 7.60 5.66
CA HIS A 65 6.89 8.32 6.56
C HIS A 65 6.26 7.43 7.62
N CYS A 66 6.19 6.11 7.42
CA CYS A 66 5.70 5.18 8.43
C CYS A 66 6.46 5.32 9.75
N PHE A 67 7.73 5.73 9.69
CA PHE A 67 8.64 5.81 10.85
C PHE A 67 8.80 7.23 11.41
N ASP A 68 8.05 8.22 10.93
CA ASP A 68 8.22 9.62 11.37
C ASP A 68 7.88 9.81 12.86
N ARG A 69 6.84 9.14 13.34
CA ARG A 69 6.39 9.22 14.74
C ARG A 69 6.95 8.10 15.62
N GLN A 70 7.30 6.96 15.05
CA GLN A 70 7.84 5.78 15.73
C GLN A 70 9.16 5.36 15.06
N PRO A 71 10.27 6.06 15.33
CA PRO A 71 11.54 5.84 14.63
C PRO A 71 12.35 4.64 15.14
N SER A 72 11.95 4.04 16.25
CA SER A 72 12.68 2.93 16.85
C SER A 72 12.27 1.58 16.29
N THR A 73 13.24 0.72 16.00
CA THR A 73 12.99 -0.66 15.54
C THR A 73 12.17 -1.47 16.56
N GLY A 74 12.34 -1.25 17.86
CA GLY A 74 11.55 -1.91 18.90
C GLY A 74 10.04 -1.67 18.80
N GLN A 75 9.63 -0.57 18.16
CA GLN A 75 8.23 -0.20 17.97
C GLN A 75 7.55 -0.89 16.79
N TRP A 76 8.30 -1.64 15.98
CA TRP A 76 7.79 -2.25 14.75
C TRP A 76 8.00 -3.75 14.71
N ARG A 77 7.08 -4.43 14.06
CA ARG A 77 7.15 -5.85 13.70
C ARG A 77 6.63 -6.05 12.29
N ALA A 78 7.11 -7.08 11.60
CA ALA A 78 6.65 -7.48 10.28
C ALA A 78 5.86 -8.78 10.39
N ARG A 79 4.60 -8.80 9.96
CA ARG A 79 3.79 -10.00 9.81
C ARG A 79 3.77 -10.42 8.35
N VAL A 80 4.15 -11.65 8.07
CA VAL A 80 4.15 -12.23 6.73
C VAL A 80 3.35 -13.54 6.69
N GLY A 81 2.87 -13.92 5.51
CA GLY A 81 2.16 -15.19 5.30
C GLY A 81 0.75 -15.23 5.92
N SER A 82 0.15 -14.07 6.18
CA SER A 82 -1.21 -13.99 6.71
C SER A 82 -2.11 -13.17 5.81
N THR A 83 -3.32 -13.66 5.60
CA THR A 83 -4.43 -12.88 5.01
C THR A 83 -4.96 -11.84 6.00
N ASN A 84 -4.82 -12.09 7.30
CA ASN A 84 -5.31 -11.21 8.36
C ASN A 84 -4.19 -10.27 8.86
N ALA A 85 -4.56 -9.01 9.11
CA ALA A 85 -3.63 -7.97 9.57
C ALA A 85 -3.05 -8.28 10.95
N ASN A 86 -3.89 -8.71 11.90
CA ASN A 86 -3.52 -8.80 13.30
C ASN A 86 -3.46 -10.25 13.83
N SER A 87 -3.74 -11.25 13.00
CA SER A 87 -3.70 -12.66 13.36
C SER A 87 -3.03 -13.54 12.28
N GLY A 88 -2.65 -14.75 12.64
CA GLY A 88 -2.04 -15.72 11.72
C GLY A 88 -0.64 -15.33 11.24
N GLY A 89 -0.10 -16.13 10.30
CA GLY A 89 1.23 -15.94 9.73
C GLY A 89 2.36 -16.02 10.76
N VAL A 90 3.51 -15.42 10.42
CA VAL A 90 4.68 -15.32 11.30
C VAL A 90 5.03 -13.86 11.51
N VAL A 91 5.33 -13.49 12.76
CA VAL A 91 5.71 -12.14 13.15
C VAL A 91 7.20 -12.08 13.45
N TYR A 92 7.89 -11.16 12.81
CA TYR A 92 9.33 -10.92 12.99
C TYR A 92 9.55 -9.56 13.66
N THR A 93 10.50 -9.50 14.58
CA THR A 93 11.01 -8.23 15.11
C THR A 93 11.91 -7.57 14.08
N THR A 94 12.01 -6.26 14.13
CA THR A 94 12.84 -5.48 13.21
C THR A 94 14.16 -5.08 13.84
N ASN A 95 15.22 -4.96 13.05
CA ASN A 95 16.55 -4.59 13.55
C ASN A 95 17.13 -3.33 12.88
N ARG A 96 16.63 -2.95 11.70
CA ARG A 96 17.12 -1.74 11.03
C ARG A 96 16.05 -1.08 10.18
N ILE A 97 15.87 0.21 10.35
CA ILE A 97 15.05 1.10 9.53
C ILE A 97 16.00 1.94 8.69
N ILE A 98 15.98 1.77 7.36
CA ILE A 98 16.87 2.47 6.42
C ILE A 98 16.00 3.35 5.54
N ARG A 99 15.74 4.59 5.98
CA ARG A 99 15.03 5.59 5.19
C ARG A 99 15.94 6.13 4.10
N HIS A 100 15.38 6.48 2.95
CA HIS A 100 16.16 7.13 1.90
C HIS A 100 16.79 8.42 2.44
N PRO A 101 18.09 8.67 2.22
CA PRO A 101 18.81 9.81 2.83
C PRO A 101 18.24 11.16 2.43
N SER A 102 17.62 11.26 1.26
CA SER A 102 16.96 12.47 0.76
C SER A 102 15.46 12.51 1.05
N TYR A 103 14.92 11.65 1.92
CA TYR A 103 13.53 11.72 2.31
C TYR A 103 13.18 13.06 2.94
N ASN A 104 12.10 13.68 2.48
CA ASN A 104 11.59 14.95 3.00
C ASN A 104 10.19 14.78 3.55
N SER A 105 10.04 14.86 4.86
CA SER A 105 8.76 14.63 5.56
C SER A 105 7.69 15.71 5.30
N ARG A 106 8.05 16.89 4.79
CA ARG A 106 7.08 17.93 4.43
C ARG A 106 6.47 17.74 3.04
N THR A 107 7.30 17.30 2.10
CA THR A 107 6.90 17.12 0.70
C THR A 107 6.61 15.68 0.32
N PHE A 108 6.99 14.72 1.17
CA PHE A 108 7.00 13.29 0.90
C PHE A 108 7.84 12.90 -0.32
N ASP A 109 8.77 13.75 -0.74
CA ASP A 109 9.73 13.36 -1.78
C ASP A 109 10.70 12.32 -1.23
N ASN A 110 11.05 11.34 -2.05
CA ASN A 110 11.86 10.19 -1.67
C ASN A 110 11.27 9.36 -0.49
N ASP A 111 9.96 9.22 -0.44
CA ASP A 111 9.25 8.48 0.60
C ASP A 111 9.38 6.97 0.43
N ILE A 112 10.57 6.46 0.68
CA ILE A 112 10.92 5.04 0.53
C ILE A 112 11.87 4.61 1.63
N CYS A 113 11.70 3.37 2.11
CA CYS A 113 12.46 2.80 3.21
C CYS A 113 12.68 1.30 3.00
N VAL A 114 13.85 0.82 3.36
CA VAL A 114 14.14 -0.60 3.54
C VAL A 114 14.10 -0.91 5.03
N LEU A 115 13.29 -1.89 5.41
CA LEU A 115 13.17 -2.40 6.77
C LEU A 115 13.80 -3.78 6.85
N ARG A 116 14.75 -4.00 7.77
CA ARG A 116 15.35 -5.31 8.01
C ARG A 116 14.79 -5.95 9.27
N ILE A 117 14.68 -7.27 9.23
CA ILE A 117 14.17 -8.10 10.34
C ILE A 117 15.30 -8.83 11.06
N ASN A 118 15.03 -9.24 12.29
CA ASN A 118 15.83 -10.24 12.98
C ASN A 118 15.52 -11.63 12.41
N GLY A 119 16.57 -12.40 12.13
CA GLY A 119 16.44 -13.71 11.51
C GLY A 119 16.23 -13.66 10.00
N ALA A 120 15.45 -14.59 9.47
CA ALA A 120 15.17 -14.70 8.05
C ALA A 120 13.75 -15.24 7.81
N PHE A 121 13.06 -14.73 6.77
CA PHE A 121 11.80 -15.30 6.31
C PHE A 121 12.00 -16.70 5.76
N SER A 122 11.14 -17.64 6.18
CA SER A 122 11.03 -18.96 5.55
C SER A 122 10.06 -18.86 4.38
N PHE A 123 10.58 -18.97 3.15
CA PHE A 123 9.75 -18.88 1.94
C PHE A 123 8.89 -20.13 1.77
N ASN A 124 7.64 -19.90 1.36
CA ASN A 124 6.63 -20.91 1.07
C ASN A 124 5.58 -20.32 0.11
N ASN A 125 4.44 -21.00 -0.06
CA ASN A 125 3.39 -20.50 -0.97
C ASN A 125 2.80 -19.15 -0.56
N ASN A 126 2.83 -18.79 0.72
CA ASN A 126 2.29 -17.55 1.29
C ASN A 126 3.36 -16.51 1.63
N VAL A 127 4.64 -16.85 1.50
CA VAL A 127 5.77 -15.94 1.80
C VAL A 127 6.80 -16.05 0.69
N ARG A 128 6.92 -15.03 -0.15
CA ARG A 128 7.85 -14.98 -1.29
C ARG A 128 8.41 -13.57 -1.46
N ALA A 129 9.60 -13.46 -2.05
CA ALA A 129 10.14 -12.18 -2.45
C ALA A 129 9.34 -11.59 -3.64
N SER A 130 9.15 -10.28 -3.61
CA SER A 130 8.58 -9.52 -4.72
C SER A 130 9.61 -9.29 -5.83
N ARG A 131 9.13 -9.16 -7.04
CA ARG A 131 9.88 -8.49 -8.10
C ARG A 131 9.65 -6.99 -7.98
N ILE A 132 10.68 -6.18 -8.11
CA ILE A 132 10.59 -4.72 -8.10
C ILE A 132 10.90 -4.16 -9.49
N ALA A 133 10.35 -3.00 -9.82
CA ALA A 133 10.62 -2.32 -11.07
C ALA A 133 12.11 -1.96 -11.18
N GLY A 134 12.73 -2.38 -12.27
CA GLY A 134 14.09 -1.96 -12.63
C GLY A 134 14.14 -0.47 -13.06
N ALA A 135 15.33 0.12 -13.13
CA ALA A 135 15.50 1.53 -13.47
C ALA A 135 14.89 1.91 -14.83
N ASN A 136 14.86 0.99 -15.77
CA ASN A 136 14.29 1.17 -17.12
C ASN A 136 12.85 0.64 -17.25
N TYR A 137 12.16 0.37 -16.13
CA TYR A 137 10.79 -0.11 -16.18
C TYR A 137 9.88 0.99 -16.72
N ASN A 138 9.47 0.84 -17.98
CA ASN A 138 8.57 1.81 -18.62
C ASN A 138 7.13 1.49 -18.28
N LEU A 139 6.50 2.33 -17.48
CA LEU A 139 5.10 2.26 -17.10
C LEU A 139 4.35 3.43 -17.74
N ALA A 140 3.59 3.13 -18.80
CA ALA A 140 2.81 4.13 -19.52
C ALA A 140 1.63 4.65 -18.67
N ASP A 141 0.97 5.70 -19.14
CA ASP A 141 -0.28 6.19 -18.57
C ASP A 141 -1.43 5.19 -18.79
N ASN A 142 -2.44 5.25 -17.94
CA ASN A 142 -3.64 4.41 -18.00
C ASN A 142 -3.38 2.89 -17.96
N GLN A 143 -2.22 2.47 -17.44
CA GLN A 143 -1.94 1.05 -17.20
C GLN A 143 -2.68 0.58 -15.96
N VAL A 144 -3.24 -0.63 -16.05
CA VAL A 144 -3.86 -1.29 -14.90
C VAL A 144 -2.80 -1.61 -13.85
N VAL A 145 -3.04 -1.14 -12.65
CA VAL A 145 -2.22 -1.47 -11.46
C VAL A 145 -3.13 -1.93 -10.32
N TRP A 146 -2.57 -2.74 -9.45
CA TRP A 146 -3.26 -3.25 -8.28
C TRP A 146 -2.60 -2.71 -7.02
N ALA A 147 -3.42 -2.16 -6.12
CA ALA A 147 -3.00 -1.86 -4.77
C ALA A 147 -3.53 -2.92 -3.81
N ILE A 148 -2.74 -3.29 -2.82
CA ILE A 148 -3.13 -4.26 -1.77
C ILE A 148 -2.83 -3.69 -0.40
N GLY A 149 -3.62 -4.08 0.60
CA GLY A 149 -3.37 -3.71 1.98
C GLY A 149 -4.52 -4.02 2.93
N TRP A 150 -4.36 -3.58 4.15
CA TRP A 150 -5.29 -3.73 5.26
C TRP A 150 -5.81 -2.37 5.76
N GLY A 151 -5.60 -1.33 4.97
CA GLY A 151 -5.99 0.04 5.32
C GLY A 151 -7.49 0.25 5.46
N HIS A 152 -7.85 1.50 5.72
CA HIS A 152 -9.22 1.92 5.92
C HIS A 152 -10.09 1.65 4.69
N THR A 153 -11.28 1.24 4.95
CA THR A 153 -12.25 0.81 3.93
C THR A 153 -13.20 1.93 3.49
N SER A 154 -13.08 3.09 4.12
CA SER A 154 -13.71 4.36 3.78
C SER A 154 -12.92 5.50 4.44
N VAL A 155 -13.08 6.73 3.95
CA VAL A 155 -12.49 7.91 4.59
C VAL A 155 -12.98 8.00 6.04
N GLY A 156 -12.06 8.00 7.01
CA GLY A 156 -12.40 8.00 8.45
C GLY A 156 -13.00 6.69 8.97
N GLY A 157 -13.04 5.63 8.14
CA GLY A 157 -13.54 4.32 8.51
C GLY A 157 -12.59 3.50 9.39
N ARG A 158 -12.82 2.19 9.45
CA ARG A 158 -11.97 1.26 10.18
C ARG A 158 -11.02 0.52 9.22
N PRO A 159 -9.81 0.13 9.67
CA PRO A 159 -8.94 -0.73 8.89
C PRO A 159 -9.59 -2.10 8.64
N SER A 160 -9.17 -2.76 7.58
CA SER A 160 -9.60 -4.11 7.25
C SER A 160 -8.75 -5.14 7.99
N GLU A 161 -9.36 -6.10 8.67
CA GLU A 161 -8.62 -7.24 9.20
C GLU A 161 -8.17 -8.17 8.07
N GLN A 162 -9.02 -8.42 7.08
CA GLN A 162 -8.70 -9.24 5.92
C GLN A 162 -8.00 -8.43 4.83
N LEU A 163 -6.95 -9.00 4.20
CA LEU A 163 -6.27 -8.42 3.05
C LEU A 163 -7.25 -8.07 1.93
N ARG A 164 -7.05 -6.92 1.34
CA ARG A 164 -7.87 -6.42 0.24
C ARG A 164 -7.01 -6.03 -0.94
N HIS A 165 -7.62 -5.93 -2.11
CA HIS A 165 -7.00 -5.39 -3.30
C HIS A 165 -7.98 -4.53 -4.09
N VAL A 166 -7.45 -3.58 -4.86
CA VAL A 166 -8.21 -2.72 -5.76
C VAL A 166 -7.47 -2.54 -7.08
N GLN A 167 -8.22 -2.62 -8.16
CA GLN A 167 -7.74 -2.23 -9.47
C GLN A 167 -7.91 -0.73 -9.66
N ILE A 168 -6.81 -0.07 -9.98
CA ILE A 168 -6.72 1.36 -10.33
C ILE A 168 -5.82 1.52 -11.54
N TRP A 169 -5.62 2.74 -12.01
CA TRP A 169 -4.85 3.02 -13.23
C TRP A 169 -3.76 4.04 -12.95
N THR A 170 -2.65 3.92 -13.65
CA THR A 170 -1.60 4.95 -13.65
C THR A 170 -2.14 6.24 -14.26
N VAL A 171 -1.76 7.36 -13.66
CA VAL A 171 -2.17 8.69 -14.10
C VAL A 171 -0.99 9.43 -14.70
N ASN A 172 -1.23 10.14 -15.80
CA ASN A 172 -0.22 10.98 -16.45
C ASN A 172 0.45 11.93 -15.44
N GLN A 173 1.78 11.98 -15.49
CA GLN A 173 2.58 12.73 -14.52
C GLN A 173 2.27 14.23 -14.51
N ASN A 174 2.05 14.85 -15.67
CA ASN A 174 1.75 16.27 -15.78
C ASN A 174 0.33 16.57 -15.28
N THR A 175 -0.65 15.72 -15.59
CA THR A 175 -2.01 15.82 -15.06
C THR A 175 -1.99 15.72 -13.53
N CYS A 176 -1.31 14.74 -12.96
CA CYS A 176 -1.17 14.61 -11.52
C CYS A 176 -0.54 15.86 -10.89
N ARG A 177 0.55 16.36 -11.49
CA ARG A 177 1.23 17.58 -11.04
C ARG A 177 0.30 18.79 -11.04
N SER A 178 -0.46 18.99 -12.09
CA SER A 178 -1.42 20.10 -12.20
C SER A 178 -2.51 20.01 -11.14
N ARG A 179 -3.07 18.81 -10.92
CA ARG A 179 -4.12 18.61 -9.90
C ARG A 179 -3.59 18.91 -8.49
N TYR A 180 -2.41 18.41 -8.15
CA TYR A 180 -1.84 18.63 -6.80
C TYR A 180 -1.33 20.07 -6.58
N ALA A 181 -0.96 20.80 -7.64
CA ALA A 181 -0.61 22.22 -7.55
C ALA A 181 -1.79 23.08 -7.03
N GLU A 182 -3.03 22.71 -7.33
CA GLU A 182 -4.24 23.38 -6.85
C GLU A 182 -4.37 23.38 -5.32
N VAL A 183 -3.80 22.38 -4.66
CA VAL A 183 -3.78 22.25 -3.19
C VAL A 183 -2.39 22.53 -2.60
N GLY A 184 -1.51 23.18 -3.36
CA GLY A 184 -0.18 23.60 -2.91
C GLY A 184 0.82 22.47 -2.70
N ARG A 185 0.60 21.31 -3.34
CA ARG A 185 1.52 20.15 -3.25
C ARG A 185 2.30 19.98 -4.54
N THR A 186 3.58 19.65 -4.39
CA THR A 186 4.48 19.39 -5.51
C THR A 186 4.57 17.89 -5.80
N ILE A 187 4.30 17.49 -7.03
CA ILE A 187 4.53 16.13 -7.53
C ILE A 187 5.86 16.10 -8.30
N THR A 188 6.83 15.34 -7.80
CA THR A 188 8.17 15.20 -8.39
C THR A 188 8.25 14.02 -9.36
N ALA A 189 9.36 13.89 -10.08
CA ALA A 189 9.62 12.74 -10.93
C ALA A 189 9.82 11.43 -10.13
N ASN A 190 10.08 11.54 -8.83
CA ASN A 190 10.24 10.42 -7.91
C ASN A 190 8.89 9.80 -7.49
N MET A 191 7.78 10.39 -7.90
CA MET A 191 6.43 9.99 -7.54
C MET A 191 5.71 9.37 -8.73
N LEU A 192 4.79 8.45 -8.46
CA LEU A 192 3.92 7.77 -9.41
C LEU A 192 2.48 7.92 -8.94
N CYS A 193 1.64 8.51 -9.77
CA CYS A 193 0.23 8.71 -9.44
C CYS A 193 -0.63 7.57 -9.98
N SER A 194 -1.60 7.14 -9.20
CA SER A 194 -2.55 6.11 -9.58
C SER A 194 -3.92 6.34 -8.95
N GLY A 195 -4.98 5.94 -9.64
CA GLY A 195 -6.35 6.11 -9.16
C GLY A 195 -7.36 5.85 -10.28
N TRP A 196 -8.62 6.17 -10.03
CA TRP A 196 -9.65 6.23 -11.05
C TRP A 196 -10.00 7.70 -11.32
N LEU A 197 -9.10 8.35 -12.03
CA LEU A 197 -9.15 9.80 -12.26
C LEU A 197 -10.48 10.21 -12.90
N ASP A 198 -11.03 11.34 -12.44
CA ASP A 198 -12.32 11.95 -12.84
C ASP A 198 -13.56 11.07 -12.57
N VAL A 199 -13.39 9.87 -12.00
CA VAL A 199 -14.48 8.98 -11.55
C VAL A 199 -14.46 8.81 -10.04
N GLY A 200 -13.30 8.51 -9.46
CA GLY A 200 -13.16 8.27 -8.02
C GLY A 200 -13.69 6.91 -7.55
N GLY A 201 -13.84 6.77 -6.26
CA GLY A 201 -14.42 5.57 -5.65
C GLY A 201 -13.50 4.36 -5.54
N ARG A 202 -12.23 4.45 -6.01
CA ARG A 202 -11.21 3.39 -5.91
C ARG A 202 -9.86 3.97 -5.57
N ASP A 203 -9.28 3.53 -4.45
CA ASP A 203 -7.97 4.01 -4.01
C ASP A 203 -7.40 3.19 -2.83
N GLN A 204 -6.11 3.42 -2.54
CA GLN A 204 -5.45 3.16 -1.27
C GLN A 204 -5.90 4.19 -0.22
N CYS A 205 -5.87 3.82 1.06
CA CYS A 205 -6.28 4.73 2.13
C CYS A 205 -5.37 4.59 3.36
N GLN A 206 -5.70 5.26 4.47
CA GLN A 206 -4.92 5.20 5.72
C GLN A 206 -4.70 3.73 6.14
N GLY A 207 -3.47 3.38 6.47
CA GLY A 207 -3.05 2.01 6.78
C GLY A 207 -2.51 1.21 5.59
N ASP A 208 -2.75 1.64 4.32
CA ASP A 208 -2.11 1.07 3.14
C ASP A 208 -0.72 1.67 2.88
N SER A 209 -0.35 2.73 3.58
CA SER A 209 0.97 3.39 3.54
C SER A 209 2.11 2.38 3.54
N GLY A 210 3.06 2.50 2.62
CA GLY A 210 4.17 1.58 2.47
C GLY A 210 3.86 0.28 1.73
N GLY A 211 2.57 -0.03 1.52
CA GLY A 211 2.13 -1.18 0.74
C GLY A 211 2.43 -1.03 -0.76
N PRO A 212 2.45 -2.16 -1.51
CA PRO A 212 2.82 -2.15 -2.91
C PRO A 212 1.71 -1.65 -3.83
N LEU A 213 2.11 -0.89 -4.86
CA LEU A 213 1.39 -0.75 -6.12
C LEU A 213 2.02 -1.70 -7.13
N ILE A 214 1.21 -2.53 -7.79
CA ILE A 214 1.65 -3.69 -8.55
C ILE A 214 1.19 -3.58 -10.00
N HIS A 215 2.11 -3.73 -10.94
CA HIS A 215 1.85 -3.87 -12.38
C HIS A 215 2.46 -5.19 -12.87
N ASN A 216 1.65 -6.06 -13.48
CA ASN A 216 2.11 -7.35 -14.02
C ASN A 216 3.00 -8.16 -13.03
N ASN A 217 2.54 -8.24 -11.78
CA ASN A 217 3.24 -8.92 -10.68
C ASN A 217 4.64 -8.32 -10.34
N VAL A 218 4.86 -7.04 -10.65
CA VAL A 218 6.05 -6.27 -10.32
C VAL A 218 5.62 -5.10 -9.44
N VAL A 219 6.31 -4.86 -8.34
CA VAL A 219 6.10 -3.70 -7.47
C VAL A 219 6.68 -2.46 -8.17
N VAL A 220 5.80 -1.57 -8.61
CA VAL A 220 6.13 -0.34 -9.34
C VAL A 220 6.04 0.91 -8.48
N GLY A 221 5.29 0.84 -7.38
CA GLY A 221 5.09 1.94 -6.45
C GLY A 221 5.03 1.48 -5.00
N VAL A 222 5.30 2.41 -4.10
CA VAL A 222 5.10 2.27 -2.65
C VAL A 222 4.11 3.33 -2.21
N CYS A 223 2.98 2.94 -1.62
CA CYS A 223 1.93 3.84 -1.19
C CYS A 223 2.48 4.93 -0.26
N SER A 224 2.26 6.20 -0.60
CA SER A 224 2.85 7.33 0.09
C SER A 224 1.80 8.28 0.67
N PHE A 225 1.10 9.03 -0.17
CA PHE A 225 0.10 9.98 0.29
C PHE A 225 -1.02 10.20 -0.73
N GLY A 226 -2.03 10.97 -0.33
CA GLY A 226 -3.11 11.46 -1.18
C GLY A 226 -3.82 12.66 -0.54
N GLU A 227 -4.61 13.37 -1.33
CA GLU A 227 -5.56 14.34 -0.82
C GLU A 227 -6.85 13.59 -0.45
N ARG A 228 -6.98 13.13 0.80
CA ARG A 228 -7.96 12.13 1.24
C ARG A 228 -7.78 10.80 0.48
N CYS A 229 -8.86 10.02 0.31
CA CYS A 229 -8.82 8.76 -0.42
C CYS A 229 -9.96 8.71 -1.45
N ALA A 230 -9.67 8.10 -2.61
CA ALA A 230 -10.64 7.82 -3.67
C ALA A 230 -11.37 9.05 -4.25
N LEU A 231 -10.76 10.23 -4.17
CA LEU A 231 -11.31 11.42 -4.81
C LEU A 231 -11.11 11.33 -6.34
N ALA A 232 -12.16 11.70 -7.08
CA ALA A 232 -12.09 11.72 -8.55
C ALA A 232 -10.99 12.66 -9.07
N ARG A 233 -10.76 13.79 -8.40
CA ARG A 233 -9.84 14.84 -8.85
C ARG A 233 -8.37 14.58 -8.46
N TYR A 234 -8.12 13.92 -7.33
CA TYR A 234 -6.78 13.74 -6.75
C TYR A 234 -6.42 12.27 -6.66
N PRO A 235 -5.60 11.75 -7.60
CA PRO A 235 -5.16 10.35 -7.55
C PRO A 235 -4.22 10.12 -6.37
N GLY A 236 -4.16 8.87 -5.87
CA GLY A 236 -3.17 8.47 -4.88
C GLY A 236 -1.74 8.62 -5.41
N VAL A 237 -0.81 8.98 -4.54
CA VAL A 237 0.60 9.20 -4.86
C VAL A 237 1.46 8.14 -4.21
N ASN A 238 2.36 7.54 -4.99
CA ASN A 238 3.26 6.48 -4.59
C ASN A 238 4.70 6.92 -4.82
N ALA A 239 5.67 6.45 -4.03
CA ALA A 239 7.08 6.52 -4.41
C ALA A 239 7.31 5.63 -5.64
N ARG A 240 7.90 6.16 -6.71
CA ARG A 240 8.15 5.47 -7.99
C ARG A 240 9.35 4.54 -7.86
N VAL A 241 9.13 3.23 -7.69
CA VAL A 241 10.18 2.24 -7.39
C VAL A 241 11.34 2.25 -8.37
N SER A 242 11.09 2.46 -9.67
CA SER A 242 12.12 2.47 -10.70
C SER A 242 13.20 3.58 -10.52
N ARG A 243 12.91 4.61 -9.73
CA ARG A 243 13.88 5.65 -9.37
C ARG A 243 14.86 5.23 -8.29
N TYR A 244 14.55 4.16 -7.57
CA TYR A 244 15.28 3.73 -6.38
C TYR A 244 15.89 2.33 -6.50
N THR A 245 15.84 1.70 -7.67
CA THR A 245 16.24 0.30 -7.87
C THR A 245 17.62 0.01 -7.29
N SER A 246 18.63 0.78 -7.67
CA SER A 246 20.01 0.61 -7.18
C SER A 246 20.12 0.84 -5.67
N TRP A 247 19.44 1.87 -5.15
CA TRP A 247 19.42 2.16 -3.72
C TRP A 247 18.74 1.02 -2.92
N ILE A 248 17.61 0.50 -3.40
CA ILE A 248 16.93 -0.65 -2.78
C ILE A 248 17.86 -1.84 -2.73
N GLN A 249 18.51 -2.19 -3.86
CA GLN A 249 19.41 -3.34 -3.97
C GLN A 249 20.63 -3.21 -3.03
N SER A 250 21.18 -2.01 -2.87
CA SER A 250 22.32 -1.78 -1.98
C SER A 250 21.97 -1.82 -0.48
N ASN A 251 20.69 -1.72 -0.12
CA ASN A 251 20.24 -1.63 1.28
C ASN A 251 19.40 -2.84 1.74
N SER A 252 19.02 -3.73 0.82
CA SER A 252 18.17 -4.91 1.11
C SER A 252 18.96 -6.15 1.53
#